data_7a0c2987bcee478da7af543abc29ec81
#
_entry.id   7a0c2987bcee478da7af543abc29ec81
#
_cell.length_a   1.000
_cell.length_b   1.000
_cell.length_c   1.000
_cell.angle_alpha   90.00
_cell.angle_beta   90.00
_cell.angle_gamma   90.00
#
_symmetry.space_group_name_H-M   'P 1'
#
loop_
_entity.id
_entity.type
_entity.pdbx_description
1 polymer ?
#
loop_
_entity_poly.entity_id
_entity_poly.type
_entity_poly.pdbx_seq_one_letter_code
_entity_poly.pdbx_strand_id
1 'polypeptide(L)'
;MSNLTKREIVLEIYRKTGFPQKQIVDTVQQTLDIVQKALANGRNVELRIFGVLEVQVRKQRIGRNPNKPEAEVIIPQRAVVKFKSGKILKQQLKKIDLVKLQQG
;
A
#
# COMPACT_ATOMS: atom_id res chain seq x y z
N MET A 1 10.28 9.53 9.53
CA MET A 1 10.47 9.69 8.07
C MET A 1 9.18 10.21 7.44
N SER A 2 9.33 11.07 6.43
CA SER A 2 8.20 11.52 5.66
C SER A 2 7.77 10.43 4.67
N ASN A 3 6.51 10.45 4.28
CA ASN A 3 6.01 9.55 3.27
C ASN A 3 6.48 9.96 1.87
N LEU A 4 6.69 8.97 1.02
CA LEU A 4 6.90 9.21 -0.40
C LEU A 4 5.55 9.54 -1.03
N THR A 5 5.46 10.68 -1.71
CA THR A 5 4.23 11.12 -2.35
C THR A 5 4.27 10.88 -3.85
N LYS A 6 3.10 10.93 -4.48
CA LYS A 6 2.99 10.81 -5.94
C LYS A 6 3.81 11.90 -6.64
N ARG A 7 3.78 13.12 -6.12
CA ARG A 7 4.55 14.23 -6.67
C ARG A 7 6.05 13.93 -6.68
N GLU A 8 6.57 13.37 -5.58
CA GLU A 8 7.98 13.02 -5.49
C GLU A 8 8.35 11.91 -6.46
N ILE A 9 7.45 10.95 -6.68
CA ILE A 9 7.65 9.88 -7.67
C ILE A 9 7.80 10.50 -9.06
N VAL A 10 6.91 11.41 -9.42
CA VAL A 10 6.93 12.09 -10.72
C VAL A 10 8.25 12.85 -10.91
N LEU A 11 8.68 13.60 -9.88
CA LEU A 11 9.91 14.37 -9.96
C LEU A 11 11.15 13.48 -10.12
N GLU A 12 11.17 12.35 -9.44
CA GLU A 12 12.27 11.42 -9.55
C GLU A 12 12.35 10.79 -10.94
N ILE A 13 11.22 10.41 -11.51
CA ILE A 13 11.16 9.90 -12.88
C ILE A 13 11.64 10.96 -13.86
N TYR A 14 11.22 12.20 -13.67
CA TYR A 14 11.64 13.30 -14.51
C TYR A 14 13.16 13.47 -14.49
N ARG A 15 13.77 13.43 -13.30
CA ARG A 15 15.23 13.55 -13.16
C ARG A 15 15.97 12.42 -13.86
N LYS A 16 15.41 11.22 -13.86
CA LYS A 16 16.05 10.05 -14.47
C LYS A 16 15.87 9.97 -15.98
N THR A 17 14.76 10.45 -16.50
CA THR A 17 14.38 10.24 -17.91
C THR A 17 14.40 11.50 -18.75
N GLY A 18 14.12 12.65 -18.13
CA GLY A 18 13.90 13.89 -18.87
C GLY A 18 12.62 13.92 -19.66
N PHE A 19 11.72 12.95 -19.45
CA PHE A 19 10.42 12.93 -20.14
C PHE A 19 9.58 14.15 -19.76
N PRO A 20 8.68 14.62 -20.64
CA PRO A 20 7.80 15.74 -20.30
C PRO A 20 7.01 15.44 -19.02
N GLN A 21 7.00 16.39 -18.08
CA GLN A 21 6.37 16.17 -16.77
C GLN A 21 4.90 15.82 -16.89
N LYS A 22 4.19 16.44 -17.81
CA LYS A 22 2.76 16.15 -18.02
C LYS A 22 2.53 14.69 -18.36
N GLN A 23 3.36 14.13 -19.24
CA GLN A 23 3.25 12.70 -19.60
C GLN A 23 3.54 11.81 -18.42
N ILE A 24 4.52 12.17 -17.60
CA ILE A 24 4.86 11.39 -16.40
C ILE A 24 3.70 11.41 -15.41
N VAL A 25 3.12 12.58 -15.14
CA VAL A 25 1.98 12.72 -14.24
C VAL A 25 0.81 11.86 -14.72
N ASP A 26 0.49 11.94 -16.01
CA ASP A 26 -0.62 11.18 -16.58
C ASP A 26 -0.36 9.67 -16.49
N THR A 27 0.85 9.23 -16.79
CA THR A 27 1.22 7.81 -16.75
C THR A 27 1.16 7.26 -15.32
N VAL A 28 1.72 7.98 -14.36
CA VAL A 28 1.69 7.59 -12.96
C VAL A 28 0.25 7.52 -12.46
N GLN A 29 -0.56 8.52 -12.78
CA GLN A 29 -1.96 8.55 -12.36
C GLN A 29 -2.75 7.39 -12.97
N GLN A 30 -2.58 7.10 -14.26
CA GLN A 30 -3.25 5.98 -14.90
C GLN A 30 -2.83 4.64 -14.30
N THR A 31 -1.54 4.49 -13.98
CA THR A 31 -1.05 3.28 -13.31
C THR A 31 -1.78 3.04 -11.99
N LEU A 32 -1.88 4.07 -11.16
CA LEU A 32 -2.57 3.97 -9.88
C LEU A 32 -4.07 3.73 -10.05
N ASP A 33 -4.69 4.38 -11.02
CA ASP A 33 -6.12 4.20 -11.30
C ASP A 33 -6.44 2.77 -11.75
N ILE A 34 -5.59 2.20 -12.60
CA ILE A 34 -5.77 0.82 -13.08
C ILE A 34 -5.62 -0.17 -11.93
N VAL A 35 -4.61 0.02 -11.08
CA VAL A 35 -4.40 -0.83 -9.90
C VAL A 35 -5.60 -0.71 -8.96
N GLN A 36 -6.03 0.50 -8.67
CA GLN A 36 -7.17 0.74 -7.78
C GLN A 36 -8.45 0.08 -8.31
N LYS A 37 -8.72 0.22 -9.59
CA LYS A 37 -9.89 -0.37 -10.24
C LYS A 37 -9.87 -1.90 -10.14
N ALA A 38 -8.71 -2.50 -10.39
CA ALA A 38 -8.57 -3.95 -10.29
C ALA A 38 -8.88 -4.43 -8.86
N LEU A 39 -8.31 -3.77 -7.87
CA LEU A 39 -8.53 -4.12 -6.46
C LEU A 39 -10.00 -3.91 -6.06
N ALA A 40 -10.61 -2.84 -6.50
CA ALA A 40 -12.02 -2.56 -6.21
C ALA A 40 -12.96 -3.61 -6.82
N ASN A 41 -12.52 -4.27 -7.89
CA ASN A 41 -13.29 -5.35 -8.52
C ASN A 41 -12.89 -6.74 -8.00
N GLY A 42 -12.13 -6.81 -6.92
CA GLY A 42 -11.76 -8.06 -6.28
C GLY A 42 -10.58 -8.79 -6.94
N ARG A 43 -9.87 -8.13 -7.86
CA ARG A 43 -8.72 -8.76 -8.51
C ARG A 43 -7.46 -8.47 -7.71
N ASN A 44 -6.66 -9.50 -7.48
CA ASN A 44 -5.32 -9.33 -6.93
C ASN A 44 -4.42 -8.68 -7.98
N VAL A 45 -3.49 -7.85 -7.51
CA VAL A 45 -2.52 -7.19 -8.40
C VAL A 45 -1.14 -7.75 -8.10
N GLU A 46 -0.57 -8.47 -9.04
CA GLU A 46 0.77 -9.03 -8.92
C GLU A 46 1.76 -8.12 -9.65
N LEU A 47 2.67 -7.54 -8.89
CA LEU A 47 3.76 -6.72 -9.44
C LEU A 47 5.05 -7.50 -9.24
N ARG A 48 5.45 -8.20 -10.29
CA ARG A 48 6.59 -9.13 -10.27
C ARG A 48 7.81 -8.48 -9.61
N ILE A 49 8.45 -9.20 -8.71
CA ILE A 49 9.63 -8.78 -7.94
C ILE A 49 9.26 -7.85 -6.77
N PHE A 50 8.37 -6.89 -6.98
CA PHE A 50 7.97 -5.92 -5.95
C PHE A 50 7.08 -6.56 -4.89
N GLY A 51 6.00 -7.20 -5.31
CA GLY A 51 5.07 -7.82 -4.38
C GLY A 51 3.69 -8.04 -4.98
N VAL A 52 2.78 -8.45 -4.11
CA VAL A 52 1.39 -8.73 -4.51
C VAL A 52 0.44 -7.98 -3.58
N LEU A 53 -0.53 -7.30 -4.18
CA LEU A 53 -1.64 -6.69 -3.46
C LEU A 53 -2.81 -7.65 -3.55
N GLU A 54 -3.23 -8.22 -2.41
CA GLU A 54 -4.32 -9.21 -2.36
C GLU A 54 -5.56 -8.62 -1.73
N VAL A 55 -6.69 -8.85 -2.39
CA VAL A 55 -8.00 -8.54 -1.81
C VAL A 55 -8.39 -9.70 -0.91
N GLN A 56 -8.59 -9.42 0.37
CA GLN A 56 -8.96 -10.43 1.36
C GLN A 56 -10.22 -10.02 2.07
N VAL A 57 -11.03 -11.02 2.46
CA VAL A 57 -12.22 -10.79 3.25
C VAL A 57 -11.87 -10.99 4.73
N ARG A 58 -12.09 -9.95 5.52
CA ARG A 58 -11.97 -10.04 6.98
C ARG A 58 -13.32 -10.45 7.54
N LYS A 59 -13.31 -11.54 8.31
CA LYS A 59 -14.55 -12.04 8.94
C LYS A 59 -15.08 -11.06 9.97
N GLN A 60 -16.39 -11.10 10.18
CA GLN A 60 -17.03 -10.38 11.27
C GLN A 60 -16.39 -10.80 12.60
N ARG A 61 -16.16 -9.84 13.46
CA ARG A 61 -15.61 -10.10 14.78
C ARG A 61 -16.25 -9.18 15.82
N ILE A 62 -16.14 -9.58 17.09
CA ILE A 62 -16.61 -8.76 18.20
C ILE A 62 -15.39 -8.05 18.79
N GLY A 63 -15.46 -6.72 18.79
CA GLY A 63 -14.45 -5.88 19.43
C GLY A 63 -14.99 -5.29 20.71
N ARG A 64 -14.12 -4.63 21.48
CA ARG A 64 -14.51 -3.94 22.70
C ARG A 64 -14.13 -2.47 22.62
N ASN A 65 -15.05 -1.62 23.10
CA ASN A 65 -14.77 -0.20 23.19
C ASN A 65 -13.82 0.06 24.36
N PRO A 66 -12.64 0.64 24.15
CA PRO A 66 -11.69 0.89 25.23
C PRO A 66 -12.22 1.82 26.32
N ASN A 67 -13.17 2.71 26.01
CA ASN A 67 -13.80 3.62 26.96
C ASN A 67 -14.93 2.97 27.73
N LYS A 68 -15.50 1.88 27.22
CA LYS A 68 -16.55 1.09 27.87
C LYS A 68 -16.26 -0.39 27.65
N PRO A 69 -15.39 -0.99 28.47
CA PRO A 69 -14.97 -2.39 28.26
C PRO A 69 -16.10 -3.40 28.25
N GLU A 70 -17.22 -3.08 28.86
CA GLU A 70 -18.41 -3.93 28.93
C GLU A 70 -19.24 -3.88 27.63
N ALA A 71 -19.06 -2.84 26.81
CA ALA A 71 -19.80 -2.69 25.58
C ALA A 71 -19.09 -3.42 24.42
N GLU A 72 -19.79 -4.38 23.84
CA GLU A 72 -19.29 -5.10 22.67
C GLU A 72 -19.64 -4.32 21.41
N VAL A 73 -18.68 -4.22 20.48
CA VAL A 73 -18.89 -3.60 19.18
C VAL A 73 -18.74 -4.68 18.11
N ILE A 74 -19.73 -4.82 17.27
CA ILE A 74 -19.67 -5.77 16.16
C ILE A 74 -18.95 -5.12 15.00
N ILE A 75 -17.80 -5.71 14.60
CA ILE A 75 -17.06 -5.26 13.43
C ILE A 75 -17.50 -6.12 12.26
N PRO A 76 -18.21 -5.55 11.26
CA PRO A 76 -18.77 -6.34 10.17
C PRO A 76 -17.71 -6.93 9.25
N GLN A 77 -18.09 -7.95 8.51
CA GLN A 77 -17.28 -8.51 7.46
C GLN A 77 -16.97 -7.43 6.41
N ARG A 78 -15.71 -7.38 5.95
CA ARG A 78 -15.29 -6.37 4.99
C ARG A 78 -14.17 -6.88 4.12
N ALA A 79 -14.03 -6.28 2.94
CA ALA A 79 -12.88 -6.51 2.07
C ALA A 79 -11.75 -5.54 2.45
N VAL A 80 -10.54 -6.06 2.49
CA VAL A 80 -9.33 -5.27 2.73
C VAL A 80 -8.27 -5.67 1.72
N VAL A 81 -7.28 -4.80 1.53
CA VAL A 81 -6.13 -5.09 0.67
C VAL A 81 -4.93 -5.37 1.56
N LYS A 82 -4.31 -6.52 1.36
CA LYS A 82 -3.09 -6.90 2.05
C LYS A 82 -1.93 -6.91 1.07
N PHE A 83 -0.85 -6.24 1.42
CA PHE A 83 0.37 -6.25 0.62
C PHE A 83 1.31 -7.34 1.10
N LYS A 84 1.74 -8.19 0.18
CA LYS A 84 2.77 -9.20 0.44
C LYS A 84 4.03 -8.80 -0.30
N SER A 85 5.10 -8.53 0.44
CA SER A 85 6.39 -8.14 -0.14
C SER A 85 6.97 -9.25 -1.00
N GLY A 86 7.54 -8.88 -2.14
CA GLY A 86 8.31 -9.80 -2.95
C GLY A 86 9.63 -10.17 -2.28
N LYS A 87 10.31 -11.18 -2.83
CA LYS A 87 11.54 -11.73 -2.24
C LYS A 87 12.62 -10.68 -2.02
N ILE A 88 12.85 -9.83 -3.03
CA ILE A 88 13.90 -8.81 -2.95
C ILE A 88 13.58 -7.77 -1.90
N LEU A 89 12.33 -7.27 -1.89
CA LEU A 89 11.91 -6.29 -0.89
C LEU A 89 12.00 -6.86 0.52
N LYS A 90 11.62 -8.13 0.72
CA LYS A 90 11.76 -8.80 2.02
C LYS A 90 13.21 -8.82 2.48
N GLN A 91 14.14 -9.12 1.58
CA GLN A 91 15.56 -9.15 1.92
C GLN A 91 16.08 -7.76 2.28
N GLN A 92 15.63 -6.74 1.57
CA GLN A 92 16.01 -5.36 1.86
C GLN A 92 15.46 -4.90 3.21
N LEU A 93 14.24 -5.29 3.56
CA LEU A 93 13.64 -4.93 4.84
C LEU A 93 14.36 -5.58 6.03
N LYS A 94 14.94 -6.75 5.84
CA LYS A 94 15.73 -7.41 6.90
C LYS A 94 17.00 -6.63 7.25
N LYS A 95 17.49 -5.80 6.35
CA LYS A 95 18.69 -5.00 6.56
C LYS A 95 18.41 -3.61 7.12
N ILE A 96 17.14 -3.25 7.28
CA ILE A 96 16.78 -1.92 7.78
C ILE A 96 17.10 -1.81 9.27
N ASP A 97 17.54 -0.63 9.70
CA ASP A 97 17.80 -0.35 11.11
C ASP A 97 16.47 -0.17 11.84
N LEU A 98 16.10 -1.17 12.64
CA LEU A 98 14.82 -1.16 13.35
C LEU A 98 14.75 -0.05 14.40
N VAL A 99 15.88 0.27 15.05
CA VAL A 99 15.91 1.33 16.06
C VAL A 99 15.62 2.67 15.40
N LYS A 100 16.30 2.95 14.30
CA LYS A 100 16.11 4.19 13.55
C LYS A 100 14.69 4.28 12.98
N LEU A 101 14.15 3.17 12.53
CA LEU A 101 12.78 3.12 12.00
C LEU A 101 11.75 3.43 13.07
N GLN A 102 11.95 2.90 14.29
CA GLN A 102 11.03 3.12 15.41
C GLN A 102 11.04 4.57 15.91
N GLN A 103 12.15 5.26 15.75
CA GLN A 103 12.28 6.67 16.11
C GLN A 103 11.67 7.62 15.07
N GLY A 104 11.51 7.14 13.87
CA GLY A 104 10.97 7.90 12.77
C GLY A 104 9.47 7.77 12.67
#